data_1c044660ace9fe8f928ab38102d5bb71
#
_entry.id   1c044660ace9fe8f928ab38102d5bb71
#
_cell.length_a   1.000
_cell.length_b   1.000
_cell.length_c   1.000
_cell.angle_alpha   90.00
_cell.angle_beta   90.00
_cell.angle_gamma   90.00
#
_symmetry.space_group_name_H-M   'P 1'
#
loop_
_entity.id
_entity.type
_entity.pdbx_description
1 polymer ?
#
loop_
_entity_poly.entity_id
_entity_poly.type
_entity_poly.pdbx_seq_one_letter_code
_entity_poly.pdbx_strand_id
1 'polypeptide(L)'
;PAHCAPRDSATAGTGEKAEALIVGRYPEPSEARRDDKAEARFTALQEFVRSVRALRAECGIDPALKIRVACHLETGPDAAQAVAEKTEIVQLLAGISNLEFLSRPDDHPKGSIGTVGKGFEAFIVIGDGVDPAQLAVRFSKEVDKETQNAARLEGKLANAAFVTNAPAEVVEAEREKLAEMRRRIAKLQGYVQDLQ
;
A
#
# COMPACT_ATOMS: atom_id res chain seq x y z
N PRO A 1 13.28 -18.42 -31.77
CA PRO A 1 11.85 -18.33 -31.66
C PRO A 1 11.35 -19.61 -30.97
N ALA A 2 11.19 -19.53 -29.66
CA ALA A 2 10.68 -20.63 -28.88
C ALA A 2 9.16 -20.70 -29.12
N HIS A 3 8.75 -21.81 -29.71
CA HIS A 3 7.35 -22.20 -29.87
C HIS A 3 6.74 -22.33 -28.47
N CYS A 4 5.81 -21.42 -28.14
CA CYS A 4 4.94 -21.59 -27.00
C CYS A 4 3.98 -22.75 -27.34
N ALA A 5 4.23 -23.92 -26.80
CA ALA A 5 3.31 -25.03 -26.92
C ALA A 5 1.97 -24.63 -26.27
N PRO A 6 0.81 -24.92 -26.90
CA PRO A 6 -0.47 -24.66 -26.28
C PRO A 6 -0.56 -25.50 -25.00
N ARG A 7 -0.66 -24.82 -23.85
CA ARG A 7 -1.04 -25.47 -22.60
C ARG A 7 -2.46 -25.97 -22.80
N ASP A 8 -2.63 -27.28 -22.74
CA ASP A 8 -3.95 -27.91 -22.73
C ASP A 8 -4.77 -27.30 -21.60
N SER A 9 -5.62 -26.33 -21.95
CA SER A 9 -6.67 -25.89 -21.06
C SER A 9 -7.63 -27.09 -20.96
N ALA A 10 -7.53 -27.79 -19.82
CA ALA A 10 -8.43 -28.89 -19.51
C ALA A 10 -9.87 -28.37 -19.55
N THR A 11 -10.52 -28.55 -20.67
CA THR A 11 -11.95 -28.39 -20.87
C THR A 11 -12.63 -29.54 -20.11
N ALA A 12 -12.89 -29.30 -18.82
CA ALA A 12 -13.86 -30.13 -18.11
C ALA A 12 -15.27 -29.70 -18.57
N GLY A 13 -15.87 -30.49 -19.46
CA GLY A 13 -17.25 -30.33 -19.82
C GLY A 13 -17.48 -30.13 -21.33
N THR A 14 -17.82 -31.21 -22.01
CA THR A 14 -18.25 -31.34 -23.41
C THR A 14 -17.18 -31.07 -24.47
N GLY A 15 -16.73 -32.17 -25.10
CA GLY A 15 -15.59 -32.24 -26.00
C GLY A 15 -15.74 -31.62 -27.39
N GLU A 16 -16.26 -30.39 -27.48
CA GLU A 16 -16.23 -29.62 -28.70
C GLU A 16 -15.10 -28.57 -28.60
N LYS A 17 -14.03 -28.81 -29.35
CA LYS A 17 -13.00 -27.78 -29.56
C LYS A 17 -13.61 -26.66 -30.39
N ALA A 18 -13.82 -25.49 -29.77
CA ALA A 18 -14.18 -24.29 -30.51
C ALA A 18 -13.04 -23.89 -31.44
N GLU A 19 -13.32 -23.69 -32.73
CA GLU A 19 -12.34 -23.28 -33.74
C GLU A 19 -11.73 -21.89 -33.44
N ALA A 20 -12.45 -21.02 -32.72
CA ALA A 20 -12.00 -19.73 -32.30
C ALA A 20 -12.55 -19.36 -30.92
N LEU A 21 -11.79 -18.56 -30.16
CA LEU A 21 -12.18 -18.12 -28.81
C LEU A 21 -13.52 -17.38 -28.80
N ILE A 22 -13.82 -16.62 -29.86
CA ILE A 22 -15.06 -15.83 -29.99
C ILE A 22 -16.33 -16.66 -30.07
N VAL A 23 -16.21 -17.92 -30.56
CA VAL A 23 -17.34 -18.87 -30.63
C VAL A 23 -17.28 -19.92 -29.50
N GLY A 24 -16.21 -19.84 -28.70
CA GLY A 24 -16.05 -20.70 -27.53
C GLY A 24 -17.05 -20.36 -26.44
N ARG A 25 -17.51 -21.35 -25.70
CA ARG A 25 -18.37 -21.13 -24.54
C ARG A 25 -17.55 -20.40 -23.45
N TYR A 26 -18.11 -19.37 -22.86
CA TYR A 26 -17.47 -18.66 -21.75
C TYR A 26 -17.28 -19.64 -20.56
N PRO A 27 -16.11 -19.65 -19.90
CA PRO A 27 -15.86 -20.56 -18.79
C PRO A 27 -16.85 -20.33 -17.65
N GLU A 28 -17.46 -21.39 -17.17
CA GLU A 28 -18.32 -21.34 -16.00
C GLU A 28 -17.48 -21.42 -14.71
N PRO A 29 -17.82 -20.66 -13.66
CA PRO A 29 -17.14 -20.75 -12.38
C PRO A 29 -17.30 -22.15 -11.78
N SER A 30 -16.23 -22.68 -11.21
CA SER A 30 -16.24 -23.99 -10.55
C SER A 30 -15.73 -23.83 -9.12
N GLU A 31 -16.56 -24.20 -8.16
CA GLU A 31 -16.19 -24.21 -6.73
C GLU A 31 -14.98 -25.10 -6.45
N ALA A 32 -14.80 -26.18 -7.21
CA ALA A 32 -13.64 -27.06 -7.08
C ALA A 32 -12.30 -26.40 -7.46
N ARG A 33 -12.32 -25.24 -8.12
CA ARG A 33 -11.13 -24.44 -8.49
C ARG A 33 -10.88 -23.27 -7.57
N ARG A 34 -11.74 -23.06 -6.59
CA ARG A 34 -11.61 -21.99 -5.61
C ARG A 34 -10.61 -22.41 -4.56
N ASP A 35 -9.63 -21.57 -4.32
CA ASP A 35 -8.61 -21.74 -3.27
C ASP A 35 -8.53 -20.45 -2.44
N ASP A 36 -9.29 -20.38 -1.37
CA ASP A 36 -9.38 -19.22 -0.50
C ASP A 36 -8.02 -18.88 0.15
N LYS A 37 -7.14 -19.89 0.35
CA LYS A 37 -5.79 -19.66 0.85
C LYS A 37 -4.90 -18.99 -0.19
N ALA A 38 -4.95 -19.46 -1.43
CA ALA A 38 -4.20 -18.85 -2.52
C ALA A 38 -4.67 -17.40 -2.76
N GLU A 39 -5.97 -17.14 -2.70
CA GLU A 39 -6.55 -15.80 -2.82
C GLU A 39 -6.08 -14.89 -1.69
N ALA A 40 -6.11 -15.36 -0.43
CA ALA A 40 -5.63 -14.59 0.72
C ALA A 40 -4.13 -14.27 0.61
N ARG A 41 -3.31 -15.23 0.19
CA ARG A 41 -1.86 -15.05 -0.03
C ARG A 41 -1.59 -14.04 -1.14
N PHE A 42 -2.33 -14.13 -2.25
CA PHE A 42 -2.20 -13.19 -3.36
C PHE A 42 -2.63 -11.77 -2.95
N THR A 43 -3.70 -11.65 -2.18
CA THR A 43 -4.18 -10.38 -1.62
C THR A 43 -3.11 -9.72 -0.74
N ALA A 44 -2.46 -10.49 0.12
CA ALA A 44 -1.37 -9.98 0.97
C ALA A 44 -0.17 -9.47 0.14
N LEU A 45 0.22 -10.20 -0.93
CA LEU A 45 1.25 -9.73 -1.86
C LEU A 45 0.86 -8.41 -2.54
N GLN A 46 -0.39 -8.30 -3.00
CA GLN A 46 -0.89 -7.08 -3.62
C GLN A 46 -0.89 -5.91 -2.63
N GLU A 47 -1.33 -6.14 -1.41
CA GLU A 47 -1.37 -5.13 -0.35
C GLU A 47 0.04 -4.64 -0.02
N PHE A 48 1.00 -5.54 0.15
CA PHE A 48 2.40 -5.19 0.39
C PHE A 48 2.97 -4.32 -0.75
N VAL A 49 2.84 -4.76 -1.99
CA VAL A 49 3.33 -4.02 -3.17
C VAL A 49 2.66 -2.65 -3.28
N ARG A 50 1.34 -2.56 -3.05
CA ARG A 50 0.61 -1.28 -3.07
C ARG A 50 1.09 -0.34 -1.96
N SER A 51 1.29 -0.84 -0.75
CA SER A 51 1.75 -0.05 0.40
C SER A 51 3.14 0.52 0.16
N VAL A 52 4.08 -0.29 -0.33
CA VAL A 52 5.44 0.18 -0.66
C VAL A 52 5.39 1.21 -1.80
N ARG A 53 4.61 0.99 -2.84
CA ARG A 53 4.46 1.95 -3.94
C ARG A 53 3.82 3.26 -3.50
N ALA A 54 2.82 3.19 -2.62
CA ALA A 54 2.16 4.37 -2.07
C ALA A 54 3.13 5.20 -1.21
N LEU A 55 3.88 4.54 -0.31
CA LEU A 55 4.89 5.19 0.51
C LEU A 55 6.00 5.82 -0.34
N ARG A 56 6.46 5.12 -1.38
CA ARG A 56 7.42 5.64 -2.35
C ARG A 56 6.93 6.91 -3.05
N ALA A 57 5.68 6.91 -3.50
CA ALA A 57 5.06 8.09 -4.13
C ALA A 57 4.91 9.24 -3.13
N GLU A 58 4.55 8.95 -1.89
CA GLU A 58 4.46 9.92 -0.79
C GLU A 58 5.83 10.57 -0.49
N CYS A 59 6.90 9.77 -0.52
CA CYS A 59 8.26 10.28 -0.43
C CYS A 59 8.76 11.01 -1.69
N GLY A 60 8.03 10.94 -2.80
CA GLY A 60 8.42 11.56 -4.08
C GLY A 60 9.62 10.89 -4.74
N ILE A 61 9.85 9.62 -4.46
CA ILE A 61 10.96 8.83 -5.03
C ILE A 61 10.62 8.45 -6.47
N ASP A 62 11.55 8.74 -7.39
CA ASP A 62 11.36 8.40 -8.81
C ASP A 62 11.09 6.89 -9.00
N PRO A 63 10.03 6.51 -9.74
CA PRO A 63 9.73 5.11 -10.04
C PRO A 63 10.86 4.33 -10.73
N ALA A 64 11.78 4.98 -11.40
CA ALA A 64 12.93 4.35 -12.05
C ALA A 64 14.03 3.94 -11.05
N LEU A 65 14.11 4.60 -9.90
CA LEU A 65 15.08 4.27 -8.87
C LEU A 65 14.66 2.99 -8.13
N LYS A 66 15.58 2.09 -7.90
CA LYS A 66 15.36 0.93 -7.04
C LYS A 66 15.66 1.31 -5.59
N ILE A 67 14.76 0.95 -4.68
CA ILE A 67 14.84 1.28 -3.26
C ILE A 67 15.23 0.06 -2.41
N ARG A 68 15.82 0.31 -1.25
CA ARG A 68 15.99 -0.70 -0.21
C ARG A 68 14.79 -0.67 0.74
N VAL A 69 14.25 -1.84 1.06
CA VAL A 69 13.11 -1.98 1.97
C VAL A 69 13.47 -2.98 3.05
N ALA A 70 13.24 -2.61 4.30
CA ALA A 70 13.22 -3.53 5.43
C ALA A 70 11.76 -3.82 5.78
N CYS A 71 11.42 -5.06 6.12
CA CYS A 71 10.06 -5.36 6.54
C CYS A 71 10.04 -6.35 7.70
N HIS A 72 9.11 -6.12 8.61
CA HIS A 72 8.71 -7.07 9.64
C HIS A 72 7.40 -7.74 9.22
N LEU A 73 7.36 -9.07 9.29
CA LEU A 73 6.15 -9.86 9.05
C LEU A 73 5.64 -10.37 10.38
N GLU A 74 4.38 -10.08 10.70
CA GLU A 74 3.75 -10.59 11.91
C GLU A 74 3.71 -12.12 11.89
N THR A 75 4.01 -12.73 13.05
CA THR A 75 3.90 -14.17 13.25
C THR A 75 2.42 -14.54 13.25
N GLY A 76 1.94 -15.17 12.20
CA GLY A 76 0.52 -15.50 12.08
C GLY A 76 0.11 -16.05 10.73
N PRO A 77 -0.90 -15.52 10.10
CA PRO A 77 -1.52 -16.16 8.94
C PRO A 77 -0.52 -16.33 7.78
N ASP A 78 -0.57 -17.47 7.11
CA ASP A 78 0.18 -17.85 5.90
C ASP A 78 0.28 -16.73 4.83
N ALA A 79 -0.63 -15.77 4.89
CA ALA A 79 -0.70 -14.65 3.97
C ALA A 79 0.53 -13.72 4.05
N ALA A 80 1.01 -13.39 5.25
CA ALA A 80 2.21 -12.55 5.42
C ALA A 80 3.49 -13.27 4.95
N GLN A 81 3.57 -14.57 5.18
CA GLN A 81 4.69 -15.39 4.73
C GLN A 81 4.80 -15.48 3.21
N ALA A 82 3.69 -15.27 2.48
CA ALA A 82 3.70 -15.23 1.02
C ALA A 82 4.66 -14.16 0.47
N VAL A 83 4.86 -13.05 1.19
CA VAL A 83 5.81 -11.98 0.84
C VAL A 83 7.25 -12.52 0.88
N ALA A 84 7.61 -13.28 1.92
CA ALA A 84 8.94 -13.87 2.04
C ALA A 84 9.19 -14.95 0.98
N GLU A 85 8.20 -15.80 0.70
CA GLU A 85 8.30 -16.87 -0.30
C GLU A 85 8.38 -16.34 -1.74
N LYS A 86 7.82 -15.17 -2.02
CA LYS A 86 7.74 -14.56 -3.36
C LYS A 86 8.56 -13.28 -3.46
N THR A 87 9.66 -13.21 -2.71
CA THR A 87 10.55 -12.03 -2.61
C THR A 87 10.93 -11.47 -3.98
N GLU A 88 11.33 -12.31 -4.94
CA GLU A 88 11.75 -11.85 -6.28
C GLU A 88 10.62 -11.12 -7.03
N ILE A 89 9.39 -11.63 -6.94
CA ILE A 89 8.21 -11.01 -7.56
C ILE A 89 7.90 -9.68 -6.88
N VAL A 90 7.95 -9.65 -5.55
CA VAL A 90 7.72 -8.44 -4.76
C VAL A 90 8.75 -7.36 -5.09
N GLN A 91 10.04 -7.72 -5.14
CA GLN A 91 11.11 -6.81 -5.52
C GLN A 91 10.91 -6.24 -6.93
N LEU A 92 10.58 -7.10 -7.88
CA LEU A 92 10.31 -6.67 -9.26
C LEU A 92 9.13 -5.69 -9.32
N LEU A 93 8.01 -6.05 -8.71
CA LEU A 93 6.77 -5.27 -8.79
C LEU A 93 6.83 -3.97 -8.00
N ALA A 94 7.51 -3.93 -6.86
CA ALA A 94 7.63 -2.72 -6.04
C ALA A 94 8.87 -1.87 -6.37
N GLY A 95 9.73 -2.32 -7.29
CA GLY A 95 10.97 -1.63 -7.64
C GLY A 95 11.99 -1.64 -6.50
N ILE A 96 12.10 -2.76 -5.80
CA ILE A 96 12.98 -2.96 -4.65
C ILE A 96 14.30 -3.56 -5.12
N SER A 97 15.43 -2.99 -4.70
CA SER A 97 16.78 -3.55 -4.95
C SER A 97 17.15 -4.62 -3.92
N ASN A 98 16.79 -4.38 -2.67
CA ASN A 98 17.02 -5.32 -1.57
C ASN A 98 15.83 -5.29 -0.61
N LEU A 99 15.32 -6.48 -0.26
CA LEU A 99 14.26 -6.66 0.74
C LEU A 99 14.85 -7.43 1.91
N GLU A 100 14.94 -6.77 3.06
CA GLU A 100 15.45 -7.32 4.31
C GLU A 100 14.30 -7.65 5.24
N PHE A 101 14.33 -8.83 5.88
CA PHE A 101 13.32 -9.22 6.85
C PHE A 101 13.82 -8.99 8.28
N LEU A 102 13.05 -8.21 9.04
CA LEU A 102 13.36 -7.85 10.42
C LEU A 102 12.70 -8.82 11.40
N SER A 103 13.40 -9.12 12.49
CA SER A 103 12.84 -9.92 13.59
C SER A 103 11.79 -9.14 14.39
N ARG A 104 11.99 -7.83 14.53
CA ARG A 104 11.07 -6.91 15.22
C ARG A 104 10.93 -5.62 14.42
N PRO A 105 9.78 -4.93 14.50
CA PRO A 105 9.58 -3.65 13.82
C PRO A 105 10.62 -2.60 14.23
N ASP A 106 10.99 -2.56 15.52
CA ASP A 106 11.92 -1.59 16.09
C ASP A 106 13.37 -1.76 15.59
N ASP A 107 13.69 -2.89 14.95
CA ASP A 107 15.02 -3.14 14.38
C ASP A 107 15.23 -2.46 13.02
N HIS A 108 14.28 -1.62 12.57
CA HIS A 108 14.38 -0.94 11.27
C HIS A 108 15.57 0.03 11.20
N PRO A 109 16.21 0.19 10.02
CA PRO A 109 17.34 1.09 9.85
C PRO A 109 17.00 2.54 10.17
N LYS A 110 17.90 3.26 10.82
CA LYS A 110 17.75 4.72 11.04
C LYS A 110 17.63 5.45 9.70
N GLY A 111 16.82 6.50 9.67
CA GLY A 111 16.54 7.23 8.44
C GLY A 111 15.68 6.44 7.45
N SER A 112 14.86 5.53 7.95
CA SER A 112 13.84 4.86 7.15
C SER A 112 12.46 5.41 7.49
N ILE A 113 11.55 5.37 6.51
CA ILE A 113 10.15 5.77 6.68
C ILE A 113 9.27 4.55 6.54
N GLY A 114 8.38 4.33 7.50
CA GLY A 114 7.56 3.15 7.62
C GLY A 114 6.12 3.29 7.13
N THR A 115 5.53 2.16 6.79
CA THR A 115 4.10 1.99 6.57
C THR A 115 3.65 0.68 7.18
N VAL A 116 2.44 0.67 7.74
CA VAL A 116 1.84 -0.51 8.35
C VAL A 116 0.74 -1.03 7.44
N GLY A 117 0.76 -2.32 7.15
CA GLY A 117 -0.28 -3.03 6.44
C GLY A 117 -0.83 -4.20 7.29
N LYS A 118 -1.70 -4.99 6.70
CA LYS A 118 -2.29 -6.13 7.40
C LYS A 118 -1.27 -7.27 7.52
N GLY A 119 -0.71 -7.44 8.72
CA GLY A 119 0.25 -8.49 9.01
C GLY A 119 1.69 -8.18 8.59
N PHE A 120 2.01 -6.91 8.31
CA PHE A 120 3.36 -6.47 8.03
C PHE A 120 3.59 -5.00 8.38
N GLU A 121 4.85 -4.68 8.65
CA GLU A 121 5.37 -3.31 8.65
C GLU A 121 6.53 -3.23 7.66
N ALA A 122 6.51 -2.23 6.78
CA ALA A 122 7.53 -2.05 5.75
C ALA A 122 8.16 -0.67 5.85
N PHE A 123 9.49 -0.61 5.75
CA PHE A 123 10.31 0.59 5.92
C PHE A 123 11.14 0.81 4.67
N ILE A 124 10.99 1.96 4.02
CA ILE A 124 11.87 2.38 2.92
C ILE A 124 13.09 3.06 3.53
N VAL A 125 14.27 2.54 3.27
CA VAL A 125 15.54 3.14 3.70
C VAL A 125 15.83 4.32 2.78
N ILE A 126 15.84 5.52 3.36
CA ILE A 126 16.12 6.77 2.64
C ILE A 126 17.64 6.95 2.53
N GLY A 127 18.15 7.25 1.34
CA GLY A 127 19.58 7.47 1.14
C GLY A 127 20.08 7.26 -0.29
N ASP A 128 19.51 6.36 -1.05
CA ASP A 128 19.93 6.10 -2.43
C ASP A 128 19.22 7.07 -3.40
N GLY A 129 19.78 8.29 -3.55
CA GLY A 129 19.25 9.32 -4.46
C GLY A 129 18.14 10.22 -3.88
N VAL A 130 17.85 10.09 -2.58
CA VAL A 130 16.92 10.96 -1.86
C VAL A 130 17.63 11.54 -0.65
N ASP A 131 17.66 12.87 -0.55
CA ASP A 131 18.24 13.59 0.59
C ASP A 131 17.23 13.58 1.76
N PRO A 132 17.55 12.92 2.90
CA PRO A 132 16.67 12.86 4.06
C PRO A 132 16.32 14.25 4.62
N ALA A 133 17.27 15.19 4.60
CA ALA A 133 17.06 16.54 5.12
C ALA A 133 16.06 17.32 4.26
N GLN A 134 16.17 17.22 2.94
CA GLN A 134 15.20 17.86 2.04
C GLN A 134 13.81 17.24 2.18
N LEU A 135 13.75 15.92 2.37
CA LEU A 135 12.48 15.22 2.58
C LEU A 135 11.83 15.63 3.91
N ALA A 136 12.60 15.72 4.99
CA ALA A 136 12.11 16.21 6.28
C ALA A 136 11.58 17.65 6.20
N VAL A 137 12.28 18.55 5.50
CA VAL A 137 11.82 19.94 5.25
C VAL A 137 10.52 19.95 4.45
N ARG A 138 10.40 19.08 3.45
CA ARG A 138 9.17 18.97 2.65
C ARG A 138 7.99 18.52 3.51
N PHE A 139 8.16 17.44 4.29
CA PHE A 139 7.11 16.95 5.18
C PHE A 139 6.75 17.97 6.27
N SER A 140 7.73 18.70 6.84
CA SER A 140 7.44 19.78 7.79
C SER A 140 6.55 20.86 7.20
N LYS A 141 6.82 21.30 5.97
CA LYS A 141 5.96 22.28 5.26
C LYS A 141 4.56 21.71 4.99
N GLU A 142 4.45 20.42 4.70
CA GLU A 142 3.16 19.78 4.49
C GLU A 142 2.38 19.68 5.81
N VAL A 143 3.05 19.36 6.93
CA VAL A 143 2.47 19.40 8.28
C VAL A 143 1.91 20.77 8.60
N ASP A 144 2.69 21.84 8.37
CA ASP A 144 2.27 23.22 8.64
C ASP A 144 1.02 23.58 7.83
N LYS A 145 0.99 23.22 6.54
CA LYS A 145 -0.15 23.46 5.65
C LYS A 145 -1.40 22.71 6.11
N GLU A 146 -1.27 21.41 6.40
CA GLU A 146 -2.40 20.59 6.85
C GLU A 146 -2.90 21.05 8.23
N THR A 147 -2.01 21.47 9.13
CA THR A 147 -2.39 22.03 10.44
C THR A 147 -3.19 23.32 10.30
N GLN A 148 -2.79 24.22 9.38
CA GLN A 148 -3.56 25.43 9.10
C GLN A 148 -4.95 25.11 8.52
N ASN A 149 -5.04 24.12 7.63
CA ASN A 149 -6.31 23.68 7.05
C ASN A 149 -7.21 23.06 8.13
N ALA A 150 -6.66 22.22 9.01
CA ALA A 150 -7.38 21.62 10.12
C ALA A 150 -7.91 22.71 11.09
N ALA A 151 -7.09 23.70 11.45
CA ALA A 151 -7.52 24.81 12.32
C ALA A 151 -8.67 25.63 11.70
N ARG A 152 -8.64 25.88 10.37
CA ARG A 152 -9.75 26.55 9.68
C ARG A 152 -11.05 25.74 9.75
N LEU A 153 -10.94 24.43 9.58
CA LEU A 153 -12.07 23.51 9.63
C LEU A 153 -12.62 23.39 11.05
N GLU A 154 -11.74 23.35 12.06
CA GLU A 154 -12.12 23.39 13.48
C GLU A 154 -12.87 24.68 13.80
N GLY A 155 -12.38 25.83 13.35
CA GLY A 155 -13.08 27.11 13.50
C GLY A 155 -14.46 27.13 12.85
N LYS A 156 -14.60 26.50 11.67
CA LYS A 156 -15.90 26.33 11.00
C LYS A 156 -16.86 25.46 11.82
N LEU A 157 -16.37 24.35 12.35
CA LEU A 157 -17.15 23.43 13.17
C LEU A 157 -17.45 23.97 14.58
N ALA A 158 -16.63 24.89 15.10
CA ALA A 158 -16.89 25.59 16.35
C ALA A 158 -17.94 26.70 16.21
N ASN A 159 -18.27 27.13 14.98
CA ASN A 159 -19.30 28.13 14.75
C ASN A 159 -20.69 27.52 14.93
N ALA A 160 -21.39 27.89 16.03
CA ALA A 160 -22.71 27.40 16.35
C ALA A 160 -23.73 27.69 15.26
N ALA A 161 -23.63 28.85 14.58
CA ALA A 161 -24.56 29.18 13.47
C ALA A 161 -24.38 28.21 12.28
N PHE A 162 -23.16 27.80 11.99
CA PHE A 162 -22.92 26.80 10.95
C PHE A 162 -23.51 25.44 11.34
N VAL A 163 -23.22 24.96 12.54
CA VAL A 163 -23.64 23.63 13.01
C VAL A 163 -25.19 23.55 13.13
N THR A 164 -25.84 24.64 13.47
CA THR A 164 -27.33 24.67 13.62
C THR A 164 -28.04 24.77 12.28
N ASN A 165 -27.47 25.50 11.31
CA ASN A 165 -28.15 25.78 10.04
C ASN A 165 -27.75 24.83 8.88
N ALA A 166 -26.62 24.14 9.00
CA ALA A 166 -26.21 23.20 7.97
C ALA A 166 -26.92 21.84 8.13
N PRO A 167 -27.16 21.10 7.02
CA PRO A 167 -27.64 19.73 7.09
C PRO A 167 -26.71 18.86 7.92
N ALA A 168 -27.27 17.95 8.73
CA ALA A 168 -26.49 17.07 9.62
C ALA A 168 -25.43 16.26 8.87
N GLU A 169 -25.74 15.79 7.67
CA GLU A 169 -24.82 15.07 6.79
C GLU A 169 -23.56 15.90 6.43
N VAL A 170 -23.74 17.20 6.19
CA VAL A 170 -22.63 18.11 5.87
C VAL A 170 -21.74 18.34 7.09
N VAL A 171 -22.34 18.49 8.27
CA VAL A 171 -21.59 18.66 9.52
C VAL A 171 -20.78 17.38 9.82
N GLU A 172 -21.38 16.20 9.63
CA GLU A 172 -20.68 14.94 9.86
C GLU A 172 -19.56 14.71 8.86
N ALA A 173 -19.78 14.98 7.58
CA ALA A 173 -18.73 14.91 6.55
C ALA A 173 -17.54 15.82 6.86
N GLU A 174 -17.78 17.04 7.38
CA GLU A 174 -16.70 17.95 7.78
C GLU A 174 -15.95 17.45 9.05
N ARG A 175 -16.64 16.78 9.97
CA ARG A 175 -16.00 16.11 11.13
C ARG A 175 -15.12 14.95 10.71
N GLU A 176 -15.59 14.09 9.82
CA GLU A 176 -14.81 12.99 9.26
C GLU A 176 -13.57 13.50 8.55
N LYS A 177 -13.71 14.55 7.73
CA LYS A 177 -12.59 15.20 7.05
C LYS A 177 -11.56 15.75 8.03
N LEU A 178 -12.01 16.38 9.13
CA LEU A 178 -11.11 16.86 10.17
C LEU A 178 -10.35 15.71 10.85
N ALA A 179 -11.04 14.61 11.14
CA ALA A 179 -10.43 13.42 11.72
C ALA A 179 -9.37 12.80 10.79
N GLU A 180 -9.63 12.78 9.48
CA GLU A 180 -8.67 12.31 8.48
C GLU A 180 -7.45 13.24 8.38
N MET A 181 -7.65 14.56 8.34
CA MET A 181 -6.55 15.53 8.36
C MET A 181 -5.66 15.37 9.60
N ARG A 182 -6.24 15.17 10.78
CA ARG A 182 -5.48 14.94 12.01
C ARG A 182 -4.64 13.66 11.95
N ARG A 183 -5.20 12.57 11.40
CA ARG A 183 -4.46 11.32 11.19
C ARG A 183 -3.30 11.51 10.22
N ARG A 184 -3.51 12.26 9.13
CA ARG A 184 -2.45 12.59 8.16
C ARG A 184 -1.36 13.44 8.78
N ILE A 185 -1.71 14.46 9.57
CA ILE A 185 -0.74 15.30 10.29
C ILE A 185 0.13 14.44 11.22
N ALA A 186 -0.48 13.57 12.03
CA ALA A 186 0.26 12.68 12.94
C ALA A 186 1.22 11.76 12.18
N LYS A 187 0.79 11.20 11.05
CA LYS A 187 1.62 10.36 10.18
C LYS A 187 2.83 11.12 9.63
N LEU A 188 2.61 12.32 9.08
CA LEU A 188 3.68 13.15 8.54
C LEU A 188 4.67 13.64 9.62
N GLN A 189 4.17 13.93 10.83
CA GLN A 189 5.03 14.24 11.98
C GLN A 189 5.92 13.07 12.36
N GLY A 190 5.38 11.82 12.33
CA GLY A 190 6.17 10.61 12.52
C GLY A 190 7.31 10.52 11.49
N TYR A 191 7.02 10.75 10.22
CA TYR A 191 8.06 10.74 9.16
C TYR A 191 9.16 11.80 9.39
N VAL A 192 8.79 12.98 9.87
CA VAL A 192 9.80 14.02 10.21
C VAL A 192 10.69 13.56 11.35
N GLN A 193 10.15 12.85 12.35
CA GLN A 193 10.92 12.30 13.47
C GLN A 193 11.86 11.17 13.03
N ASP A 194 11.38 10.28 12.16
CA ASP A 194 12.16 9.14 11.65
C ASP A 194 13.35 9.58 10.77
N LEU A 195 13.28 10.79 10.18
CA LEU A 195 14.31 11.36 9.32
C LEU A 195 15.34 12.21 10.08
N GLN A 196 15.15 12.49 11.36
CA GLN A 196 16.07 13.26 12.21
C GLN A 196 17.03 12.33 12.95
#